data_101b9628a92ac07eb052953b3ebca72a
#
_entry.id   101b9628a92ac07eb052953b3ebca72a
#
_cell.length_a   1.000
_cell.length_b   1.000
_cell.length_c   1.000
_cell.angle_alpha   90.00
_cell.angle_beta   90.00
_cell.angle_gamma   90.00
#
_symmetry.space_group_name_H-M   'P 1'
#
loop_
_entity.id
_entity.type
_entity.pdbx_description
1 polymer ?
#
loop_
_entity_poly.entity_id
_entity_poly.type
_entity_poly.pdbx_seq_one_letter_code
_entity_poly.pdbx_strand_id
1 'polypeptide(L)'
;TCALPICAAHKLDGMVDVISKRCKSSLCNTFVTDKYDGYCLRCHIYLFPNKPVARNYKTKEVATVEHIKTTFPNYSWIADRTITDGCSKRRPDLMLDLGSQVLVVEVDENQHVDYDCSCENKRLMEISQDLGHRPLVFIRFNPDEYIDQVGSKVPSCWSANKLGICVVKNTKQQEWLNRLTALSDAIRYWTDPKNVTNKTVEVVQLFYDA
;
A
#
# COMPACT_ATOMS: atom_id res chain seq x y z
N THR A 1 14.65 -37.87 8.42
CA THR A 1 14.96 -36.70 9.29
C THR A 1 13.96 -35.61 8.96
N CYS A 2 12.94 -35.44 9.83
CA CYS A 2 12.02 -34.31 9.74
C CYS A 2 12.79 -33.02 10.04
N ALA A 3 13.07 -32.20 9.02
CA ALA A 3 13.60 -30.87 9.23
C ALA A 3 12.44 -29.98 9.73
N LEU A 4 12.47 -29.60 11.00
CA LEU A 4 11.54 -28.62 11.53
C LEU A 4 11.84 -27.25 10.92
N PRO A 5 10.83 -26.45 10.57
CA PRO A 5 11.06 -25.09 10.10
C PRO A 5 11.70 -24.25 11.20
N ILE A 6 12.85 -23.62 10.90
CA ILE A 6 13.58 -22.77 11.83
C ILE A 6 13.45 -21.32 11.35
N CYS A 7 13.17 -20.39 12.26
CA CYS A 7 13.19 -18.97 11.92
C CYS A 7 14.65 -18.48 11.76
N ALA A 8 14.82 -17.36 11.07
CA ALA A 8 16.16 -16.79 10.78
C ALA A 8 17.00 -16.53 12.03
N ALA A 9 16.37 -16.24 13.18
CA ALA A 9 17.07 -16.02 14.46
C ALA A 9 17.70 -17.28 15.06
N HIS A 10 17.23 -18.47 14.68
CA HIS A 10 17.72 -19.75 15.17
C HIS A 10 18.57 -20.51 14.13
N LYS A 11 18.90 -19.87 13.02
CA LYS A 11 19.75 -20.45 11.97
C LYS A 11 21.20 -20.55 12.48
N LEU A 12 21.74 -21.76 12.47
CA LEU A 12 23.15 -22.00 12.77
C LEU A 12 23.99 -21.97 11.46
N ASP A 13 25.31 -21.76 11.61
CA ASP A 13 26.24 -21.83 10.49
C ASP A 13 26.16 -23.20 9.81
N GLY A 14 26.17 -23.18 8.48
CA GLY A 14 26.03 -24.39 7.64
C GLY A 14 24.60 -24.85 7.37
N MET A 15 23.57 -24.26 8.01
CA MET A 15 22.19 -24.58 7.68
C MET A 15 21.77 -23.94 6.36
N VAL A 16 21.23 -24.76 5.45
CA VAL A 16 20.76 -24.34 4.14
C VAL A 16 19.24 -24.52 4.09
N ASP A 17 18.55 -23.51 3.53
CA ASP A 17 17.13 -23.63 3.24
C ASP A 17 16.92 -24.59 2.07
N VAL A 18 16.35 -25.75 2.37
CA VAL A 18 16.06 -26.82 1.39
C VAL A 18 14.58 -26.85 0.96
N ILE A 19 13.74 -26.01 1.58
CA ILE A 19 12.29 -25.98 1.33
C ILE A 19 11.96 -24.93 0.26
N SER A 20 12.57 -23.75 0.35
CA SER A 20 12.26 -22.65 -0.56
C SER A 20 12.87 -22.86 -1.93
N LYS A 21 12.04 -22.78 -2.95
CA LYS A 21 12.47 -22.91 -4.34
C LYS A 21 13.37 -21.73 -4.73
N ARG A 22 14.43 -22.00 -5.46
CA ARG A 22 15.34 -21.02 -6.05
C ARG A 22 15.02 -20.76 -7.51
N CYS A 23 15.36 -19.59 -8.00
CA CYS A 23 15.23 -19.25 -9.42
C CYS A 23 15.97 -20.27 -10.29
N LYS A 24 15.32 -20.75 -11.34
CA LYS A 24 15.90 -21.72 -12.29
C LYS A 24 17.08 -21.16 -13.11
N SER A 25 17.27 -19.85 -13.13
CA SER A 25 18.42 -19.24 -13.79
C SER A 25 19.71 -19.55 -13.03
N SER A 26 20.72 -20.10 -13.72
CA SER A 26 21.99 -20.56 -13.15
C SER A 26 22.77 -19.46 -12.41
N LEU A 27 22.58 -18.20 -12.77
CA LEU A 27 23.25 -17.04 -12.18
C LEU A 27 22.37 -16.30 -11.16
N CYS A 28 21.21 -16.85 -10.79
CA CYS A 28 20.26 -16.19 -9.92
C CYS A 28 19.92 -17.06 -8.71
N ASN A 29 20.16 -16.53 -7.52
CA ASN A 29 19.90 -17.23 -6.27
C ASN A 29 18.66 -16.70 -5.50
N THR A 30 17.76 -15.99 -6.20
CA THR A 30 16.55 -15.42 -5.63
C THR A 30 15.54 -16.50 -5.28
N PHE A 31 14.90 -16.40 -4.12
CA PHE A 31 13.76 -17.24 -3.77
C PHE A 31 12.57 -16.94 -4.70
N VAL A 32 11.85 -17.98 -5.09
CA VAL A 32 10.75 -17.88 -6.05
C VAL A 32 9.54 -18.67 -5.60
N THR A 33 8.39 -18.25 -6.11
CA THR A 33 7.13 -19.01 -6.11
C THR A 33 6.88 -19.58 -7.50
N ASP A 34 5.86 -20.41 -7.64
CA ASP A 34 5.52 -21.00 -8.95
C ASP A 34 4.88 -19.99 -9.93
N LYS A 35 4.69 -18.74 -9.51
CA LYS A 35 4.01 -17.67 -10.27
C LYS A 35 4.65 -17.38 -11.65
N TYR A 36 5.94 -17.56 -11.79
CA TYR A 36 6.69 -17.25 -13.00
C TYR A 36 7.47 -18.47 -13.51
N ASP A 37 6.82 -19.62 -13.60
CA ASP A 37 7.40 -20.88 -14.12
C ASP A 37 8.69 -21.31 -13.39
N GLY A 38 8.85 -20.88 -12.13
CA GLY A 38 10.05 -21.18 -11.32
C GLY A 38 11.22 -20.21 -11.56
N TYR A 39 11.00 -19.10 -12.23
CA TYR A 39 11.96 -17.98 -12.32
C TYR A 39 11.55 -16.84 -11.39
N CYS A 40 12.51 -16.02 -10.96
CA CYS A 40 12.17 -14.74 -10.35
C CYS A 40 11.64 -13.77 -11.44
N LEU A 41 10.89 -12.76 -11.03
CA LEU A 41 10.28 -11.80 -11.96
C LEU A 41 11.31 -11.20 -12.94
N ARG A 42 12.50 -10.83 -12.45
CA ARG A 42 13.57 -10.26 -13.28
C ARG A 42 14.05 -11.24 -14.36
N CYS A 43 14.36 -12.47 -13.97
CA CYS A 43 14.80 -13.50 -14.92
C CYS A 43 13.69 -13.87 -15.90
N HIS A 44 12.44 -13.95 -15.43
CA HIS A 44 11.30 -14.25 -16.28
C HIS A 44 11.08 -13.17 -17.35
N ILE A 45 11.13 -11.89 -16.98
CA ILE A 45 11.02 -10.78 -17.95
C ILE A 45 12.13 -10.81 -18.98
N TYR A 46 13.35 -11.10 -18.55
CA TYR A 46 14.52 -11.16 -19.43
C TYR A 46 14.46 -12.35 -20.40
N LEU A 47 14.09 -13.52 -19.90
CA LEU A 47 14.06 -14.76 -20.70
C LEU A 47 12.79 -14.87 -21.57
N PHE A 48 11.71 -14.27 -21.15
CA PHE A 48 10.40 -14.35 -21.81
C PHE A 48 9.79 -12.95 -22.02
N PRO A 49 10.41 -12.09 -22.84
CA PRO A 49 9.98 -10.69 -22.98
C PRO A 49 8.56 -10.52 -23.52
N ASN A 50 8.06 -11.53 -24.24
CA ASN A 50 6.70 -11.52 -24.82
C ASN A 50 5.64 -12.17 -23.92
N LYS A 51 6.02 -12.77 -22.79
CA LYS A 51 5.04 -13.31 -21.85
C LYS A 51 4.45 -12.20 -20.99
N PRO A 52 3.12 -12.15 -20.80
CA PRO A 52 2.51 -11.20 -19.89
C PRO A 52 2.98 -11.46 -18.46
N VAL A 53 3.32 -10.41 -17.76
CA VAL A 53 3.73 -10.46 -16.36
C VAL A 53 2.88 -9.49 -15.53
N ALA A 54 2.33 -9.97 -14.42
CA ALA A 54 1.67 -9.08 -13.48
C ALA A 54 2.72 -8.21 -12.77
N ARG A 55 2.89 -6.97 -13.24
CA ARG A 55 3.72 -5.94 -12.61
C ARG A 55 2.88 -5.04 -11.71
N ASN A 56 2.04 -5.64 -10.87
CA ASN A 56 1.02 -4.92 -10.12
C ASN A 56 1.46 -4.57 -8.70
N TYR A 57 2.76 -4.74 -8.40
CA TYR A 57 3.23 -4.42 -7.06
C TYR A 57 3.15 -2.92 -6.82
N LYS A 58 2.28 -2.54 -5.90
CA LYS A 58 2.09 -1.14 -5.45
C LYS A 58 1.80 -0.11 -6.58
N THR A 59 1.27 -0.53 -7.73
CA THR A 59 1.08 0.39 -8.87
C THR A 59 0.10 1.51 -8.53
N LYS A 60 -0.99 1.18 -7.85
CA LYS A 60 -2.03 2.14 -7.45
C LYS A 60 -1.54 3.04 -6.32
N GLU A 61 -0.84 2.46 -5.33
CA GLU A 61 -0.18 3.20 -4.26
C GLU A 61 0.82 4.21 -4.83
N VAL A 62 1.73 3.78 -5.71
CA VAL A 62 2.72 4.67 -6.32
C VAL A 62 2.05 5.81 -7.09
N ALA A 63 1.03 5.52 -7.92
CA ALA A 63 0.32 6.54 -8.67
C ALA A 63 -0.38 7.55 -7.76
N THR A 64 -0.97 7.09 -6.65
CA THR A 64 -1.62 7.96 -5.65
C THR A 64 -0.60 8.81 -4.91
N VAL A 65 0.50 8.22 -4.45
CA VAL A 65 1.57 8.93 -3.73
C VAL A 65 2.24 9.98 -4.63
N GLU A 66 2.50 9.66 -5.90
CA GLU A 66 3.06 10.61 -6.86
C GLU A 66 2.11 11.78 -7.11
N HIS A 67 0.80 11.52 -7.25
CA HIS A 67 -0.20 12.57 -7.36
C HIS A 67 -0.18 13.51 -6.15
N ILE A 68 -0.17 12.97 -4.93
CA ILE A 68 -0.14 13.77 -3.69
C ILE A 68 1.12 14.63 -3.65
N LYS A 69 2.29 14.06 -3.88
CA LYS A 69 3.56 14.79 -3.85
C LYS A 69 3.62 15.89 -4.91
N THR A 70 3.06 15.65 -6.09
CA THR A 70 3.00 16.64 -7.17
C THR A 70 2.02 17.76 -6.86
N THR A 71 0.87 17.42 -6.24
CA THR A 71 -0.17 18.40 -5.89
C THR A 71 0.23 19.25 -4.68
N PHE A 72 1.01 18.68 -3.77
CA PHE A 72 1.43 19.32 -2.52
C PHE A 72 2.95 19.34 -2.35
N PRO A 73 3.71 20.00 -3.25
CA PRO A 73 5.17 19.96 -3.28
C PRO A 73 5.84 20.69 -2.10
N ASN A 74 5.10 21.57 -1.42
CA ASN A 74 5.60 22.36 -0.31
C ASN A 74 5.65 21.61 1.04
N TYR A 75 5.09 20.38 1.08
CA TYR A 75 5.07 19.57 2.29
C TYR A 75 6.15 18.47 2.24
N SER A 76 6.75 18.20 3.40
CA SER A 76 7.78 17.16 3.55
C SER A 76 7.16 15.79 3.77
N TRP A 77 6.68 15.17 2.71
CA TRP A 77 6.06 13.85 2.76
C TRP A 77 7.06 12.72 3.01
N ILE A 78 6.75 11.83 3.95
CA ILE A 78 7.51 10.61 4.25
C ILE A 78 6.71 9.43 3.69
N ALA A 79 7.31 8.67 2.74
CA ALA A 79 6.66 7.53 2.10
C ALA A 79 7.32 6.21 2.46
N ASP A 80 6.50 5.18 2.75
CA ASP A 80 6.92 3.78 2.95
C ASP A 80 8.13 3.63 3.89
N ARG A 81 8.15 4.38 5.01
CA ARG A 81 9.19 4.29 6.04
C ARG A 81 8.59 4.02 7.41
N THR A 82 9.36 3.31 8.22
CA THR A 82 9.05 3.17 9.65
C THR A 82 9.08 4.53 10.33
N ILE A 83 8.22 4.70 11.33
CA ILE A 83 8.19 5.90 12.16
C ILE A 83 9.47 5.93 12.99
N THR A 84 10.16 7.07 12.99
CA THR A 84 11.38 7.27 13.77
C THR A 84 11.06 7.07 15.25
N ASP A 85 11.90 6.31 15.94
CA ASP A 85 11.73 5.95 17.36
C ASP A 85 10.47 5.11 17.69
N GLY A 86 9.71 4.68 16.66
CA GLY A 86 8.57 3.79 16.82
C GLY A 86 8.98 2.35 17.07
N CYS A 87 8.19 1.64 17.89
CA CYS A 87 8.42 0.23 18.25
C CYS A 87 7.74 -0.76 17.30
N SER A 88 6.66 -0.35 16.63
CA SER A 88 5.80 -1.27 15.88
C SER A 88 6.37 -1.72 14.54
N LYS A 89 7.35 -1.02 14.01
CA LYS A 89 7.89 -1.21 12.65
C LYS A 89 6.83 -1.04 11.53
N ARG A 90 5.70 -0.42 11.84
CA ARG A 90 4.69 -0.10 10.82
C ARG A 90 5.24 0.93 9.83
N ARG A 91 4.84 0.79 8.59
CA ARG A 91 5.27 1.65 7.48
C ARG A 91 4.00 2.18 6.82
N PRO A 92 3.58 3.41 7.15
CA PRO A 92 2.52 4.09 6.42
C PRO A 92 2.90 4.31 4.96
N ASP A 93 1.93 4.20 4.05
CA ASP A 93 2.18 4.47 2.62
C ASP A 93 2.66 5.90 2.43
N LEU A 94 2.04 6.86 3.14
CA LEU A 94 2.44 8.25 3.13
C LEU A 94 2.10 8.93 4.46
N MET A 95 3.02 9.73 4.98
CA MET A 95 2.86 10.46 6.24
C MET A 95 3.34 11.90 6.11
N LEU A 96 2.66 12.82 6.78
CA LEU A 96 3.01 14.22 6.90
C LEU A 96 2.88 14.67 8.35
N ASP A 97 3.94 15.19 8.92
CA ASP A 97 3.93 15.82 10.24
C ASP A 97 3.67 17.32 10.10
N LEU A 98 2.55 17.79 10.63
CA LEU A 98 2.14 19.19 10.63
C LEU A 98 2.49 19.91 11.94
N GLY A 99 3.14 19.23 12.89
CA GLY A 99 3.40 19.76 14.21
C GLY A 99 2.19 19.66 15.15
N SER A 100 1.06 20.26 14.82
CA SER A 100 -0.20 20.19 15.59
C SER A 100 -0.88 18.84 15.49
N GLN A 101 -0.79 18.18 14.37
CA GLN A 101 -1.34 16.84 14.10
C GLN A 101 -0.48 16.13 13.07
N VAL A 102 -0.64 14.81 12.96
CA VAL A 102 -0.01 14.00 11.93
C VAL A 102 -1.09 13.53 10.95
N LEU A 103 -0.82 13.65 9.66
CA LEU A 103 -1.66 13.14 8.59
C LEU A 103 -1.02 11.87 8.03
N VAL A 104 -1.76 10.77 8.02
CA VAL A 104 -1.38 9.50 7.39
C VAL A 104 -2.34 9.23 6.25
N VAL A 105 -1.81 8.84 5.09
CA VAL A 105 -2.60 8.37 3.95
C VAL A 105 -2.22 6.92 3.68
N GLU A 106 -3.22 6.03 3.66
CA GLU A 106 -3.09 4.63 3.28
C GLU A 106 -3.90 4.36 2.02
N VAL A 107 -3.34 3.61 1.10
CA VAL A 107 -3.99 3.21 -0.15
C VAL A 107 -4.44 1.76 -0.03
N ASP A 108 -5.71 1.59 0.31
CA ASP A 108 -6.29 0.30 0.67
C ASP A 108 -6.90 -0.39 -0.56
N GLU A 109 -6.07 -1.09 -1.32
CA GLU A 109 -6.55 -1.87 -2.47
C GLU A 109 -7.64 -2.85 -2.04
N ASN A 110 -8.76 -2.88 -2.78
CA ASN A 110 -9.95 -3.68 -2.47
C ASN A 110 -10.50 -3.46 -1.05
N GLN A 111 -10.40 -2.25 -0.51
CA GLN A 111 -10.88 -1.87 0.83
C GLN A 111 -10.30 -2.76 1.96
N HIS A 112 -9.26 -3.55 1.68
CA HIS A 112 -8.72 -4.57 2.59
C HIS A 112 -9.80 -5.57 3.10
N VAL A 113 -10.79 -5.92 2.27
CA VAL A 113 -11.91 -6.83 2.66
C VAL A 113 -11.42 -8.17 3.22
N ASP A 114 -10.26 -8.64 2.78
CA ASP A 114 -9.64 -9.88 3.24
C ASP A 114 -8.91 -9.74 4.59
N TYR A 115 -8.84 -8.53 5.17
CA TYR A 115 -8.18 -8.29 6.46
C TYR A 115 -9.20 -8.32 7.60
N ASP A 116 -8.86 -9.02 8.68
CA ASP A 116 -9.64 -8.98 9.91
C ASP A 116 -9.62 -7.54 10.47
N CYS A 117 -10.80 -7.00 10.82
CA CYS A 117 -10.94 -5.66 11.41
C CYS A 117 -10.08 -5.48 12.67
N SER A 118 -9.77 -6.56 13.40
CA SER A 118 -8.86 -6.53 14.54
C SER A 118 -7.43 -6.17 14.12
N CYS A 119 -6.98 -6.62 12.93
CA CYS A 119 -5.66 -6.30 12.39
C CYS A 119 -5.55 -4.84 11.96
N GLU A 120 -6.62 -4.27 11.40
CA GLU A 120 -6.66 -2.86 11.01
C GLU A 120 -6.65 -1.93 12.21
N ASN A 121 -7.50 -2.19 13.21
CA ASN A 121 -7.52 -1.45 14.46
C ASN A 121 -6.17 -1.52 15.18
N LYS A 122 -5.55 -2.71 15.20
CA LYS A 122 -4.22 -2.90 15.77
C LYS A 122 -3.18 -2.05 15.03
N ARG A 123 -3.19 -2.05 13.68
CA ARG A 123 -2.29 -1.23 12.87
C ARG A 123 -2.41 0.25 13.21
N LEU A 124 -3.64 0.75 13.27
CA LEU A 124 -3.94 2.14 13.58
C LEU A 124 -3.47 2.53 15.00
N MET A 125 -3.73 1.66 16.00
CA MET A 125 -3.29 1.87 17.37
C MET A 125 -1.77 1.85 17.51
N GLU A 126 -1.08 0.93 16.83
CA GLU A 126 0.38 0.86 16.82
C GLU A 126 1.02 2.10 16.17
N ILE A 127 0.46 2.61 15.07
CA ILE A 127 0.90 3.87 14.45
C ILE A 127 0.67 5.05 15.40
N SER A 128 -0.50 5.13 16.03
CA SER A 128 -0.81 6.18 17.02
C SER A 128 0.16 6.15 18.20
N GLN A 129 0.49 4.96 18.70
CA GLN A 129 1.46 4.78 19.77
C GLN A 129 2.86 5.20 19.35
N ASP A 130 3.32 4.81 18.17
CA ASP A 130 4.63 5.21 17.62
C ASP A 130 4.74 6.72 17.43
N LEU A 131 3.61 7.41 17.19
CA LEU A 131 3.53 8.87 17.09
C LEU A 131 3.32 9.56 18.46
N GLY A 132 3.41 8.81 19.58
CA GLY A 132 3.26 9.35 20.93
C GLY A 132 1.84 9.83 21.23
N HIS A 133 0.82 9.21 20.65
CA HIS A 133 -0.60 9.57 20.78
C HIS A 133 -0.92 11.02 20.42
N ARG A 134 -0.12 11.63 19.56
CA ARG A 134 -0.43 12.94 18.98
C ARG A 134 -1.71 12.84 18.15
N PRO A 135 -2.48 13.94 18.00
CA PRO A 135 -3.64 13.97 17.11
C PRO A 135 -3.28 13.40 15.72
N LEU A 136 -3.98 12.37 15.30
CA LEU A 136 -3.71 11.63 14.07
C LEU A 136 -4.95 11.65 13.17
N VAL A 137 -4.77 12.14 11.96
CA VAL A 137 -5.77 12.01 10.89
C VAL A 137 -5.33 10.90 9.95
N PHE A 138 -6.17 9.88 9.82
CA PHE A 138 -5.90 8.69 9.03
C PHE A 138 -6.83 8.66 7.82
N ILE A 139 -6.32 9.07 6.64
CA ILE A 139 -7.08 9.04 5.39
C ILE A 139 -6.84 7.69 4.72
N ARG A 140 -7.91 6.92 4.59
CA ARG A 140 -7.93 5.64 3.89
C ARG A 140 -8.54 5.84 2.52
N PHE A 141 -7.80 5.55 1.48
CA PHE A 141 -8.20 5.75 0.10
C PHE A 141 -8.29 4.40 -0.63
N ASN A 142 -9.51 4.04 -1.05
CA ASN A 142 -9.72 2.86 -1.89
C ASN A 142 -9.61 3.25 -3.38
N PRO A 143 -8.63 2.74 -4.12
CA PRO A 143 -8.50 2.97 -5.56
C PRO A 143 -9.42 2.07 -6.39
N ASP A 144 -10.05 1.06 -5.77
CA ASP A 144 -10.78 -0.01 -6.43
C ASP A 144 -12.30 0.18 -6.46
N GLU A 145 -13.02 -0.89 -6.64
CA GLU A 145 -14.49 -0.87 -6.65
C GLU A 145 -15.06 -0.67 -5.24
N TYR A 146 -16.25 -0.11 -5.19
CA TYR A 146 -17.00 0.08 -3.95
C TYR A 146 -18.50 0.19 -4.24
N ILE A 147 -19.31 0.12 -3.19
CA ILE A 147 -20.76 0.34 -3.24
C ILE A 147 -21.03 1.75 -2.73
N ASP A 148 -21.67 2.58 -3.54
CA ASP A 148 -21.99 3.95 -3.17
C ASP A 148 -23.18 4.03 -2.18
N GLN A 149 -23.48 5.24 -1.71
CA GLN A 149 -24.56 5.50 -0.75
C GLN A 149 -25.96 5.15 -1.24
N VAL A 150 -26.14 4.97 -2.55
CA VAL A 150 -27.44 4.55 -3.13
C VAL A 150 -27.47 3.04 -3.42
N GLY A 151 -26.45 2.30 -3.00
CA GLY A 151 -26.33 0.85 -3.18
C GLY A 151 -25.87 0.43 -4.58
N SER A 152 -25.35 1.36 -5.38
CA SER A 152 -24.87 1.06 -6.72
C SER A 152 -23.40 0.69 -6.72
N LYS A 153 -23.05 -0.39 -7.44
CA LYS A 153 -21.65 -0.80 -7.57
C LYS A 153 -20.89 0.14 -8.51
N VAL A 154 -19.90 0.83 -7.98
CA VAL A 154 -18.95 1.66 -8.74
C VAL A 154 -17.72 0.82 -9.06
N PRO A 155 -17.46 0.49 -10.33
CA PRO A 155 -16.35 -0.41 -10.69
C PRO A 155 -14.99 0.28 -10.54
N SER A 156 -13.94 -0.54 -10.35
CA SER A 156 -12.55 -0.05 -10.32
C SER A 156 -12.17 0.71 -11.60
N CYS A 157 -11.44 1.81 -11.44
CA CYS A 157 -10.84 2.55 -12.54
C CYS A 157 -9.67 1.80 -13.20
N TRP A 158 -9.15 0.79 -12.53
CA TRP A 158 -7.95 0.06 -12.92
C TRP A 158 -8.27 -1.27 -13.59
N SER A 159 -7.40 -1.73 -14.48
CA SER A 159 -7.43 -3.08 -15.06
C SER A 159 -6.05 -3.50 -15.53
N ALA A 160 -5.84 -4.80 -15.68
CA ALA A 160 -4.64 -5.31 -16.33
C ALA A 160 -4.75 -5.09 -17.85
N ASN A 161 -3.69 -4.56 -18.46
CA ASN A 161 -3.56 -4.52 -19.92
C ASN A 161 -3.16 -5.91 -20.48
N LYS A 162 -2.97 -6.02 -21.80
CA LYS A 162 -2.56 -7.27 -22.48
C LYS A 162 -1.24 -7.85 -21.97
N LEU A 163 -0.38 -7.03 -21.37
CA LEU A 163 0.89 -7.44 -20.78
C LEU A 163 0.79 -7.75 -19.27
N GLY A 164 -0.43 -7.74 -18.72
CA GLY A 164 -0.65 -7.96 -17.28
C GLY A 164 -0.24 -6.78 -16.40
N ILE A 165 0.01 -5.60 -16.97
CA ILE A 165 0.36 -4.39 -16.23
C ILE A 165 -0.94 -3.69 -15.81
N CYS A 166 -1.05 -3.33 -14.53
CA CYS A 166 -2.16 -2.57 -13.99
C CYS A 166 -2.11 -1.13 -14.51
N VAL A 167 -3.16 -0.68 -15.15
CA VAL A 167 -3.28 0.66 -15.74
C VAL A 167 -4.69 1.21 -15.52
N VAL A 168 -4.81 2.53 -15.48
CA VAL A 168 -6.12 3.17 -15.50
C VAL A 168 -6.78 2.96 -16.87
N LYS A 169 -8.02 2.47 -16.88
CA LYS A 169 -8.80 2.27 -18.12
C LYS A 169 -9.00 3.61 -18.82
N ASN A 170 -8.84 3.64 -20.14
CA ASN A 170 -9.03 4.86 -20.92
C ASN A 170 -10.42 5.50 -20.70
N THR A 171 -11.46 4.67 -20.55
CA THR A 171 -12.83 5.13 -20.29
C THR A 171 -13.07 5.61 -18.88
N LYS A 172 -12.10 5.43 -17.96
CA LYS A 172 -12.21 5.74 -16.54
C LYS A 172 -11.21 6.80 -16.07
N GLN A 173 -10.52 7.46 -16.99
CA GLN A 173 -9.53 8.50 -16.68
C GLN A 173 -10.14 9.66 -15.88
N GLN A 174 -11.32 10.14 -16.29
CA GLN A 174 -11.99 11.24 -15.60
C GLN A 174 -12.47 10.83 -14.22
N GLU A 175 -13.00 9.62 -14.08
CA GLU A 175 -13.41 9.11 -12.77
C GLU A 175 -12.22 8.97 -11.82
N TRP A 176 -11.07 8.47 -12.33
CA TRP A 176 -9.85 8.40 -11.55
C TRP A 176 -9.38 9.79 -11.09
N LEU A 177 -9.39 10.77 -11.99
CA LEU A 177 -9.08 12.16 -11.63
C LEU A 177 -10.03 12.71 -10.58
N ASN A 178 -11.32 12.42 -10.66
CA ASN A 178 -12.30 12.83 -9.66
C ASN A 178 -12.00 12.22 -8.28
N ARG A 179 -11.60 10.95 -8.23
CA ARG A 179 -11.17 10.30 -6.97
C ARG A 179 -9.91 10.94 -6.40
N LEU A 180 -8.92 11.22 -7.23
CA LEU A 180 -7.70 11.92 -6.80
C LEU A 180 -8.00 13.35 -6.33
N THR A 181 -8.96 14.03 -6.94
CA THR A 181 -9.43 15.35 -6.52
C THR A 181 -10.06 15.28 -5.12
N ALA A 182 -10.96 14.32 -4.89
CA ALA A 182 -11.58 14.13 -3.57
C ALA A 182 -10.52 13.83 -2.48
N LEU A 183 -9.51 13.03 -2.80
CA LEU A 183 -8.37 12.79 -1.90
C LEU A 183 -7.60 14.08 -1.63
N SER A 184 -7.34 14.88 -2.68
CA SER A 184 -6.64 16.16 -2.55
C SER A 184 -7.43 17.16 -1.72
N ASP A 185 -8.76 17.18 -1.85
CA ASP A 185 -9.64 18.05 -1.06
C ASP A 185 -9.64 17.64 0.43
N ALA A 186 -9.68 16.34 0.72
CA ALA A 186 -9.53 15.85 2.09
C ALA A 186 -8.16 16.24 2.69
N ILE A 187 -7.08 16.11 1.91
CA ILE A 187 -5.74 16.53 2.35
C ILE A 187 -5.69 18.04 2.59
N ARG A 188 -6.24 18.88 1.69
CA ARG A 188 -6.31 20.33 1.89
C ARG A 188 -7.06 20.71 3.14
N TYR A 189 -8.20 20.06 3.39
CA TYR A 189 -8.99 20.28 4.60
C TYR A 189 -8.17 20.03 5.86
N TRP A 190 -7.51 18.88 5.95
CA TRP A 190 -6.76 18.48 7.14
C TRP A 190 -5.36 19.13 7.26
N THR A 191 -4.87 19.77 6.20
CA THR A 191 -3.61 20.56 6.25
C THR A 191 -3.86 22.03 6.59
N ASP A 192 -5.12 22.49 6.58
CA ASP A 192 -5.46 23.82 7.06
C ASP A 192 -5.29 23.87 8.59
N PRO A 193 -4.49 24.81 9.14
CA PRO A 193 -4.27 24.94 10.58
C PRO A 193 -5.55 25.15 11.42
N LYS A 194 -6.65 25.55 10.78
CA LYS A 194 -7.95 25.69 11.44
C LYS A 194 -8.66 24.36 11.69
N ASN A 195 -8.25 23.31 10.99
CA ASN A 195 -8.91 22.00 10.98
C ASN A 195 -8.10 20.96 11.76
N VAL A 196 -7.62 21.31 12.95
CA VAL A 196 -6.95 20.34 13.82
C VAL A 196 -8.00 19.45 14.47
N THR A 197 -7.82 18.12 14.38
CA THR A 197 -8.73 17.17 15.02
C THR A 197 -8.64 17.27 16.56
N ASN A 198 -9.78 17.18 17.23
CA ASN A 198 -9.85 17.05 18.69
C ASN A 198 -9.83 15.59 19.17
N LYS A 199 -9.77 14.63 18.26
CA LYS A 199 -9.67 13.19 18.55
C LYS A 199 -8.21 12.76 18.56
N THR A 200 -7.92 11.73 19.33
CA THR A 200 -6.60 11.06 19.25
C THR A 200 -6.38 10.48 17.86
N VAL A 201 -7.43 9.91 17.27
CA VAL A 201 -7.42 9.38 15.90
C VAL A 201 -8.72 9.75 15.21
N GLU A 202 -8.62 10.44 14.10
CA GLU A 202 -9.69 10.70 13.15
C GLU A 202 -9.49 9.81 11.93
N VAL A 203 -10.50 9.04 11.52
CA VAL A 203 -10.45 8.17 10.34
C VAL A 203 -11.37 8.74 9.27
N VAL A 204 -10.81 8.97 8.09
CA VAL A 204 -11.53 9.43 6.90
C VAL A 204 -11.41 8.33 5.84
N GLN A 205 -12.53 7.75 5.46
CA GLN A 205 -12.60 6.74 4.40
C GLN A 205 -13.11 7.36 3.11
N LEU A 206 -12.38 7.15 2.02
CA LEU A 206 -12.73 7.64 0.69
C LEU A 206 -12.96 6.46 -0.25
N PHE A 207 -14.16 6.40 -0.84
CA PHE A 207 -14.59 5.36 -1.79
C PHE A 207 -14.66 3.95 -1.18
N TYR A 208 -15.20 3.88 0.03
CA TYR A 208 -15.55 2.65 0.72
C TYR A 208 -17.03 2.33 0.53
N ASP A 209 -17.37 1.07 0.78
CA ASP A 209 -18.77 0.63 0.82
C ASP A 209 -19.51 1.42 1.90
N ALA A 210 -20.72 1.88 1.55
CA ALA A 210 -21.57 2.68 2.42
C ALA A 210 -22.33 1.83 3.44
#